data_535abe458e6d0fdf1348a175fee29683
#
_entry.id   535abe458e6d0fdf1348a175fee29683
#
_cell.length_a   1.000
_cell.length_b   1.000
_cell.length_c   1.000
_cell.angle_alpha   90.00
_cell.angle_beta   90.00
_cell.angle_gamma   90.00
#
_symmetry.space_group_name_H-M   'P 1'
#
loop_
_entity.id
_entity.type
_entity.pdbx_description
1 polymer ?
#
loop_
_entity_poly.entity_id
_entity_poly.type
_entity_poly.pdbx_seq_one_letter_code
_entity_poly.pdbx_strand_id
1 'polypeptide(L)'
;MAALLLVIIYLAFISLGLPDSLLGASWPVMHQYLGVPLSWAGIVSMIISGSTIVSSLLSDRLTHRFGPRYVTLGSVLLTAMAIFGFSLATRFWMLCLWAVPFGLGAGSIDAALNNYVALHYTARHMSWLHCFWGVGTIVSPYIMSFALSRASWQAGYRSVALLQFSIAAVILCTLPLWNVHAKQDAALSKKASVGIVGSLKIRGVLPLLLGFCCYCSLESTCMLWSASFLIATRGVSPERAAAFASLFFIGSTVGRFLAGIISNRLGDRFMIRLGTGILYLGVGLLLLKGLPEEAALAGCVVIGLGCAPIYPSIIHATPANFGPENSQAIIGIQMASAYVGSTLAPPLFGFLSGKVGLWLLPLYVAAFGLVMILMLERAFEIAKDSFKARTLS
;
A
#
# COMPACT_ATOMS: atom_id res chain seq x y z
N MET A 1 1.30 -14.38 -24.16
CA MET A 1 0.44 -14.75 -23.02
C MET A 1 0.92 -14.09 -21.72
N ALA A 2 2.19 -14.20 -21.31
CA ALA A 2 2.70 -13.58 -20.07
C ALA A 2 2.50 -12.05 -19.99
N ALA A 3 2.72 -11.32 -21.09
CA ALA A 3 2.49 -9.88 -21.16
C ALA A 3 1.01 -9.49 -20.96
N LEU A 4 0.09 -10.28 -21.53
CA LEU A 4 -1.34 -10.05 -21.36
C LEU A 4 -1.78 -10.32 -19.93
N LEU A 5 -1.27 -11.39 -19.29
CA LEU A 5 -1.51 -11.66 -17.88
C LEU A 5 -1.05 -10.50 -17.00
N LEU A 6 0.12 -9.91 -17.30
CA LEU A 6 0.63 -8.76 -16.56
C LEU A 6 -0.31 -7.54 -16.65
N VAL A 7 -0.91 -7.28 -17.81
CA VAL A 7 -1.93 -6.22 -17.97
C VAL A 7 -3.15 -6.51 -17.08
N ILE A 8 -3.60 -7.76 -16.99
CA ILE A 8 -4.71 -8.15 -16.11
C ILE A 8 -4.34 -7.95 -14.63
N ILE A 9 -3.10 -8.26 -14.25
CA ILE A 9 -2.60 -8.02 -12.89
C ILE A 9 -2.58 -6.52 -12.59
N TYR A 10 -2.16 -5.68 -13.53
CA TYR A 10 -2.22 -4.22 -13.35
C TYR A 10 -3.64 -3.69 -13.24
N LEU A 11 -4.59 -4.22 -14.02
CA LEU A 11 -6.01 -3.88 -13.88
C LEU A 11 -6.55 -4.29 -12.49
N ALA A 12 -6.13 -5.44 -11.97
CA ALA A 12 -6.51 -5.86 -10.63
C ALA A 12 -5.96 -4.90 -9.55
N PHE A 13 -4.75 -4.33 -9.75
CA PHE A 13 -4.19 -3.33 -8.84
C PHE A 13 -4.85 -1.94 -8.98
N ILE A 14 -5.30 -1.55 -10.17
CA ILE A 14 -6.18 -0.38 -10.32
C ILE A 14 -7.46 -0.60 -9.50
N SER A 15 -8.06 -1.80 -9.62
CA SER A 15 -9.25 -2.18 -8.84
C SER A 15 -9.01 -2.11 -7.33
N LEU A 16 -7.83 -2.46 -6.86
CA LEU A 16 -7.44 -2.35 -5.44
C LEU A 16 -7.34 -0.88 -5.01
N GLY A 17 -6.75 -0.01 -5.85
CA GLY A 17 -6.58 1.41 -5.54
C GLY A 17 -7.85 2.24 -5.62
N LEU A 18 -8.82 1.87 -6.46
CA LEU A 18 -10.06 2.63 -6.66
C LEU A 18 -10.84 2.91 -5.36
N PRO A 19 -11.05 1.97 -4.43
CA PRO A 19 -11.83 2.22 -3.23
C PRO A 19 -11.06 2.94 -2.11
N ASP A 20 -9.73 2.94 -2.12
CA ASP A 20 -8.89 3.40 -1.01
C ASP A 20 -9.10 4.89 -0.68
N SER A 21 -9.37 5.72 -1.68
CA SER A 21 -9.58 7.16 -1.49
C SER A 21 -11.07 7.58 -1.49
N LEU A 22 -12.00 6.65 -1.75
CA LEU A 22 -13.44 6.97 -1.82
C LEU A 22 -14.00 7.45 -0.49
N LEU A 23 -13.65 6.78 0.62
CA LEU A 23 -14.19 7.15 1.92
C LEU A 23 -13.79 8.59 2.28
N GLY A 24 -12.53 8.96 2.08
CA GLY A 24 -12.06 10.32 2.31
C GLY A 24 -12.75 11.36 1.44
N ALA A 25 -12.95 11.06 0.15
CA ALA A 25 -13.58 11.97 -0.79
C ALA A 25 -15.08 12.18 -0.54
N SER A 26 -15.79 11.17 -0.05
CA SER A 26 -17.24 11.19 0.16
C SER A 26 -17.65 11.54 1.58
N TRP A 27 -16.78 11.33 2.57
CA TRP A 27 -17.13 11.43 3.98
C TRP A 27 -17.68 12.79 4.45
N PRO A 28 -17.21 13.95 3.94
CA PRO A 28 -17.78 15.23 4.32
C PRO A 28 -19.30 15.35 4.04
N VAL A 29 -19.81 14.62 3.05
CA VAL A 29 -21.25 14.56 2.72
C VAL A 29 -21.92 13.36 3.40
N MET A 30 -21.23 12.21 3.44
CA MET A 30 -21.77 10.98 4.02
C MET A 30 -22.09 11.11 5.51
N HIS A 31 -21.20 11.70 6.31
CA HIS A 31 -21.41 11.80 7.75
C HIS A 31 -22.64 12.65 8.09
N GLN A 32 -22.90 13.72 7.33
CA GLN A 32 -24.10 14.55 7.48
C GLN A 32 -25.38 13.76 7.13
N TYR A 33 -25.36 13.04 5.98
CA TYR A 33 -26.48 12.21 5.56
C TYR A 33 -26.82 11.11 6.58
N LEU A 34 -25.79 10.51 7.20
CA LEU A 34 -25.95 9.44 8.18
C LEU A 34 -26.21 9.95 9.61
N GLY A 35 -26.13 11.26 9.84
CA GLY A 35 -26.33 11.88 11.15
C GLY A 35 -25.26 11.48 12.18
N VAL A 36 -24.00 11.32 11.77
CA VAL A 36 -22.90 10.88 12.65
C VAL A 36 -21.76 11.90 12.70
N PRO A 37 -20.96 11.92 13.78
CA PRO A 37 -19.81 12.80 13.88
C PRO A 37 -18.78 12.56 12.77
N LEU A 38 -18.07 13.62 12.35
CA LEU A 38 -17.01 13.54 11.34
C LEU A 38 -15.92 12.52 11.69
N SER A 39 -15.59 12.39 12.98
CA SER A 39 -14.57 11.46 13.49
C SER A 39 -14.90 9.97 13.27
N TRP A 40 -16.15 9.62 12.98
CA TRP A 40 -16.56 8.22 12.80
C TRP A 40 -16.05 7.59 11.49
N ALA A 41 -15.48 8.38 10.57
CA ALA A 41 -14.70 7.83 9.45
C ALA A 41 -13.58 6.90 9.93
N GLY A 42 -12.95 7.27 11.07
CA GLY A 42 -11.91 6.46 11.68
C GLY A 42 -12.37 5.05 12.08
N ILE A 43 -13.61 4.90 12.54
CA ILE A 43 -14.18 3.58 12.88
C ILE A 43 -14.24 2.69 11.64
N VAL A 44 -14.78 3.21 10.53
CA VAL A 44 -14.87 2.48 9.26
C VAL A 44 -13.47 2.10 8.77
N SER A 45 -12.53 3.06 8.77
CA SER A 45 -11.13 2.82 8.37
C SER A 45 -10.44 1.78 9.26
N MET A 46 -10.67 1.79 10.57
CA MET A 46 -10.11 0.79 11.48
C MET A 46 -10.68 -0.61 11.23
N ILE A 47 -11.97 -0.74 10.91
CA ILE A 47 -12.58 -2.03 10.57
C ILE A 47 -11.99 -2.54 9.25
N ILE A 48 -11.86 -1.70 8.24
CA ILE A 48 -11.21 -2.04 6.96
C ILE A 48 -9.79 -2.53 7.23
N SER A 49 -8.96 -1.73 7.92
CA SER A 49 -7.56 -2.07 8.20
C SER A 49 -7.43 -3.36 9.02
N GLY A 50 -8.25 -3.54 10.05
CA GLY A 50 -8.27 -4.77 10.87
C GLY A 50 -8.61 -6.01 10.03
N SER A 51 -9.62 -5.91 9.18
CA SER A 51 -10.02 -7.00 8.28
C SER A 51 -8.94 -7.27 7.23
N THR A 52 -8.27 -6.23 6.72
CA THR A 52 -7.16 -6.36 5.78
C THR A 52 -5.96 -7.06 6.43
N ILE A 53 -5.62 -6.73 7.67
CA ILE A 53 -4.57 -7.43 8.44
C ILE A 53 -4.89 -8.93 8.54
N VAL A 54 -6.12 -9.27 8.98
CA VAL A 54 -6.55 -10.67 9.11
C VAL A 54 -6.46 -11.40 7.77
N SER A 55 -6.94 -10.79 6.70
CA SER A 55 -6.92 -11.38 5.36
C SER A 55 -5.51 -11.56 4.81
N SER A 56 -4.62 -10.60 5.02
CA SER A 56 -3.21 -10.69 4.62
C SER A 56 -2.50 -11.84 5.33
N LEU A 57 -2.76 -12.03 6.63
CA LEU A 57 -2.20 -13.16 7.40
C LEU A 57 -2.74 -14.52 6.94
N LEU A 58 -3.97 -14.57 6.42
CA LEU A 58 -4.58 -15.79 5.88
C LEU A 58 -4.23 -16.02 4.40
N SER A 59 -3.61 -15.05 3.72
CA SER A 59 -3.37 -15.08 2.27
C SER A 59 -2.55 -16.29 1.82
N ASP A 60 -1.57 -16.72 2.62
CA ASP A 60 -0.77 -17.91 2.36
C ASP A 60 -1.65 -19.17 2.25
N ARG A 61 -2.53 -19.42 3.23
CA ARG A 61 -3.46 -20.55 3.22
C ARG A 61 -4.44 -20.48 2.06
N LEU A 62 -4.97 -19.29 1.78
CA LEU A 62 -5.92 -19.07 0.69
C LEU A 62 -5.26 -19.32 -0.67
N THR A 63 -4.05 -18.78 -0.87
CA THR A 63 -3.31 -18.94 -2.12
C THR A 63 -2.84 -20.39 -2.35
N HIS A 64 -2.41 -21.09 -1.30
CA HIS A 64 -2.10 -22.51 -1.39
C HIS A 64 -3.32 -23.36 -1.75
N ARG A 65 -4.50 -23.05 -1.16
CA ARG A 65 -5.71 -23.85 -1.38
C ARG A 65 -6.40 -23.58 -2.71
N PHE A 66 -6.49 -22.32 -3.13
CA PHE A 66 -7.29 -21.91 -4.29
C PHE A 66 -6.43 -21.46 -5.48
N GLY A 67 -5.16 -21.17 -5.24
CA GLY A 67 -4.26 -20.57 -6.23
C GLY A 67 -4.46 -19.05 -6.38
N PRO A 68 -3.43 -18.33 -6.88
CA PRO A 68 -3.45 -16.87 -6.97
C PRO A 68 -4.59 -16.33 -7.85
N ARG A 69 -4.94 -17.04 -8.93
CA ARG A 69 -6.01 -16.63 -9.86
C ARG A 69 -7.39 -16.52 -9.21
N TYR A 70 -7.76 -17.52 -8.40
CA TYR A 70 -9.08 -17.53 -7.75
C TYR A 70 -9.11 -16.62 -6.52
N VAL A 71 -7.99 -16.47 -5.81
CA VAL A 71 -7.85 -15.48 -4.74
C VAL A 71 -8.03 -14.08 -5.31
N THR A 72 -7.39 -13.76 -6.44
CA THR A 72 -7.53 -12.45 -7.10
C THR A 72 -8.98 -12.19 -7.52
N LEU A 73 -9.61 -13.14 -8.23
CA LEU A 73 -11.00 -12.98 -8.68
C LEU A 73 -11.95 -12.83 -7.50
N GLY A 74 -11.85 -13.71 -6.51
CA GLY A 74 -12.71 -13.69 -5.31
C GLY A 74 -12.54 -12.39 -4.50
N SER A 75 -11.32 -11.89 -4.40
CA SER A 75 -11.02 -10.64 -3.70
C SER A 75 -11.61 -9.42 -4.42
N VAL A 76 -11.45 -9.32 -5.75
CA VAL A 76 -12.05 -8.22 -6.53
C VAL A 76 -13.58 -8.26 -6.46
N LEU A 77 -14.19 -9.44 -6.54
CA LEU A 77 -15.63 -9.58 -6.37
C LEU A 77 -16.08 -9.19 -4.96
N LEU A 78 -15.34 -9.58 -3.93
CA LEU A 78 -15.65 -9.27 -2.54
C LEU A 78 -15.57 -7.77 -2.26
N THR A 79 -14.52 -7.09 -2.77
CA THR A 79 -14.40 -5.63 -2.66
C THR A 79 -15.48 -4.91 -3.48
N ALA A 80 -15.79 -5.37 -4.69
CA ALA A 80 -16.85 -4.80 -5.52
C ALA A 80 -18.23 -4.90 -4.83
N MET A 81 -18.55 -6.06 -4.23
CA MET A 81 -19.78 -6.24 -3.46
C MET A 81 -19.81 -5.33 -2.22
N ALA A 82 -18.69 -5.20 -1.52
CA ALA A 82 -18.60 -4.33 -0.36
C ALA A 82 -18.82 -2.85 -0.72
N ILE A 83 -18.18 -2.37 -1.78
CA ILE A 83 -18.34 -1.01 -2.31
C ILE A 83 -19.79 -0.78 -2.80
N PHE A 84 -20.39 -1.78 -3.46
CA PHE A 84 -21.80 -1.72 -3.82
C PHE A 84 -22.69 -1.64 -2.58
N GLY A 85 -22.37 -2.45 -1.53
CA GLY A 85 -23.05 -2.40 -0.25
C GLY A 85 -22.95 -1.04 0.45
N PHE A 86 -21.79 -0.36 0.36
CA PHE A 86 -21.66 1.02 0.83
C PHE A 86 -22.68 1.95 0.14
N SER A 87 -22.88 1.77 -1.16
CA SER A 87 -23.86 2.59 -1.93
C SER A 87 -25.31 2.41 -1.50
N LEU A 88 -25.61 1.32 -0.79
CA LEU A 88 -26.95 1.01 -0.28
C LEU A 88 -27.13 1.42 1.19
N ALA A 89 -26.07 1.91 1.83
CA ALA A 89 -26.08 2.23 3.24
C ALA A 89 -26.96 3.47 3.52
N THR A 90 -27.93 3.31 4.40
CA THR A 90 -28.80 4.36 4.93
C THR A 90 -28.52 4.64 6.42
N ARG A 91 -27.72 3.79 7.08
CA ARG A 91 -27.33 3.93 8.49
C ARG A 91 -25.86 3.57 8.64
N PHE A 92 -25.21 4.17 9.62
CA PHE A 92 -23.78 4.02 9.87
C PHE A 92 -23.34 2.55 10.10
N TRP A 93 -24.10 1.76 10.84
CA TRP A 93 -23.75 0.36 11.09
C TRP A 93 -23.64 -0.48 9.81
N MET A 94 -24.38 -0.10 8.75
CA MET A 94 -24.30 -0.78 7.46
C MET A 94 -22.93 -0.58 6.81
N LEU A 95 -22.33 0.62 6.95
CA LEU A 95 -20.96 0.87 6.51
C LEU A 95 -19.97 -0.01 7.27
N CYS A 96 -20.12 -0.11 8.60
CA CYS A 96 -19.27 -0.97 9.43
C CYS A 96 -19.38 -2.45 9.01
N LEU A 97 -20.59 -2.91 8.68
CA LEU A 97 -20.80 -4.28 8.19
C LEU A 97 -20.07 -4.53 6.86
N TRP A 98 -20.24 -3.63 5.89
CA TRP A 98 -19.61 -3.74 4.57
C TRP A 98 -18.09 -3.46 4.59
N ALA A 99 -17.58 -2.75 5.61
CA ALA A 99 -16.15 -2.53 5.80
C ALA A 99 -15.38 -3.84 6.03
N VAL A 100 -16.01 -4.85 6.64
CA VAL A 100 -15.38 -6.16 6.87
C VAL A 100 -15.06 -6.89 5.55
N PRO A 101 -16.03 -7.20 4.66
CA PRO A 101 -15.73 -7.85 3.39
C PRO A 101 -14.83 -6.98 2.50
N PHE A 102 -14.90 -5.65 2.59
CA PHE A 102 -13.97 -4.77 1.89
C PHE A 102 -12.52 -5.06 2.30
N GLY A 103 -12.21 -4.99 3.59
CA GLY A 103 -10.86 -5.25 4.09
C GLY A 103 -10.38 -6.69 3.81
N LEU A 104 -11.26 -7.68 3.96
CA LEU A 104 -10.93 -9.08 3.66
C LEU A 104 -10.54 -9.27 2.19
N GLY A 105 -11.24 -8.63 1.25
CA GLY A 105 -10.88 -8.66 -0.16
C GLY A 105 -9.56 -7.94 -0.43
N ALA A 106 -9.38 -6.73 0.09
CA ALA A 106 -8.18 -5.92 -0.13
C ALA A 106 -6.89 -6.62 0.33
N GLY A 107 -6.86 -7.19 1.53
CA GLY A 107 -5.64 -7.81 2.05
C GLY A 107 -5.23 -9.10 1.33
N SER A 108 -6.20 -9.92 0.90
CA SER A 108 -5.90 -11.17 0.18
C SER A 108 -5.31 -10.91 -1.19
N ILE A 109 -5.87 -9.97 -1.97
CA ILE A 109 -5.38 -9.65 -3.31
C ILE A 109 -4.01 -8.99 -3.26
N ASP A 110 -3.81 -8.07 -2.31
CA ASP A 110 -2.56 -7.35 -2.13
C ASP A 110 -1.41 -8.35 -1.88
N ALA A 111 -1.54 -9.22 -0.89
CA ALA A 111 -0.52 -10.21 -0.58
C ALA A 111 -0.32 -11.23 -1.72
N ALA A 112 -1.39 -11.72 -2.36
CA ALA A 112 -1.30 -12.73 -3.40
C ALA A 112 -0.63 -12.19 -4.67
N LEU A 113 -1.01 -10.99 -5.14
CA LEU A 113 -0.45 -10.43 -6.37
C LEU A 113 0.96 -9.88 -6.18
N ASN A 114 1.27 -9.30 -5.02
CA ASN A 114 2.64 -8.90 -4.70
C ASN A 114 3.58 -10.11 -4.73
N ASN A 115 3.20 -11.23 -4.10
CA ASN A 115 3.99 -12.45 -4.17
C ASN A 115 4.09 -13.01 -5.60
N TYR A 116 2.98 -13.04 -6.33
CA TYR A 116 2.97 -13.54 -7.70
C TYR A 116 3.91 -12.75 -8.62
N VAL A 117 3.88 -11.41 -8.53
CA VAL A 117 4.78 -10.54 -9.30
C VAL A 117 6.23 -10.68 -8.84
N ALA A 118 6.49 -10.81 -7.54
CA ALA A 118 7.83 -11.01 -7.01
C ALA A 118 8.47 -12.33 -7.48
N LEU A 119 7.67 -13.38 -7.71
CA LEU A 119 8.14 -14.70 -8.16
C LEU A 119 8.33 -14.80 -9.67
N HIS A 120 7.50 -14.13 -10.47
CA HIS A 120 7.41 -14.40 -11.90
C HIS A 120 7.85 -13.23 -12.79
N TYR A 121 8.01 -12.04 -12.22
CA TYR A 121 8.31 -10.82 -12.95
C TYR A 121 9.50 -10.07 -12.32
N THR A 122 9.97 -9.03 -13.00
CA THR A 122 11.14 -8.26 -12.57
C THR A 122 10.74 -7.09 -11.66
N ALA A 123 11.74 -6.48 -10.99
CA ALA A 123 11.58 -5.29 -10.15
C ALA A 123 10.85 -4.13 -10.85
N ARG A 124 11.04 -3.98 -12.18
CA ARG A 124 10.28 -3.02 -13.01
C ARG A 124 8.78 -3.22 -12.87
N HIS A 125 8.33 -4.44 -13.04
CA HIS A 125 6.90 -4.77 -13.02
C HIS A 125 6.31 -4.62 -11.62
N MET A 126 7.10 -4.87 -10.57
CA MET A 126 6.69 -4.61 -9.20
C MET A 126 6.48 -3.10 -8.97
N SER A 127 7.39 -2.26 -9.41
CA SER A 127 7.25 -0.80 -9.31
C SER A 127 6.03 -0.29 -10.10
N TRP A 128 5.80 -0.81 -11.31
CA TRP A 128 4.65 -0.45 -12.12
C TRP A 128 3.32 -0.97 -11.55
N LEU A 129 3.33 -2.12 -10.89
CA LEU A 129 2.16 -2.64 -10.17
C LEU A 129 1.63 -1.59 -9.18
N HIS A 130 2.52 -1.05 -8.36
CA HIS A 130 2.17 0.00 -7.39
C HIS A 130 1.90 1.37 -8.03
N CYS A 131 2.45 1.64 -9.22
CA CYS A 131 2.06 2.80 -10.01
C CYS A 131 0.58 2.70 -10.44
N PHE A 132 0.13 1.54 -10.91
CA PHE A 132 -1.26 1.31 -11.30
C PHE A 132 -2.24 1.35 -10.12
N TRP A 133 -1.83 0.88 -8.92
CA TRP A 133 -2.58 1.16 -7.70
C TRP A 133 -2.76 2.67 -7.48
N GLY A 134 -1.70 3.46 -7.63
CA GLY A 134 -1.75 4.91 -7.55
C GLY A 134 -2.69 5.55 -8.57
N VAL A 135 -2.77 5.03 -9.79
CA VAL A 135 -3.76 5.48 -10.79
C VAL A 135 -5.18 5.27 -10.25
N GLY A 136 -5.48 4.12 -9.65
CA GLY A 136 -6.78 3.85 -9.03
C GLY A 136 -7.14 4.87 -7.94
N THR A 137 -6.19 5.14 -7.04
CA THR A 137 -6.40 6.11 -5.94
C THR A 137 -6.59 7.55 -6.42
N ILE A 138 -6.00 7.92 -7.56
CA ILE A 138 -6.17 9.25 -8.17
C ILE A 138 -7.51 9.35 -8.89
N VAL A 139 -7.93 8.33 -9.62
CA VAL A 139 -9.14 8.38 -10.47
C VAL A 139 -10.42 8.39 -9.64
N SER A 140 -10.47 7.63 -8.54
CA SER A 140 -11.72 7.45 -7.80
C SER A 140 -12.29 8.74 -7.15
N PRO A 141 -11.49 9.68 -6.59
CA PRO A 141 -12.02 10.96 -6.12
C PRO A 141 -12.67 11.81 -7.22
N TYR A 142 -12.17 11.74 -8.47
CA TYR A 142 -12.79 12.43 -9.60
C TYR A 142 -14.15 11.83 -9.94
N ILE A 143 -14.27 10.48 -9.92
CA ILE A 143 -15.56 9.80 -10.09
C ILE A 143 -16.53 10.24 -8.98
N MET A 144 -16.04 10.28 -7.72
CA MET A 144 -16.86 10.71 -6.58
C MET A 144 -17.26 12.18 -6.70
N SER A 145 -16.35 13.07 -7.04
CA SER A 145 -16.62 14.50 -7.24
C SER A 145 -17.68 14.73 -8.32
N PHE A 146 -17.55 14.03 -9.45
CA PHE A 146 -18.56 14.08 -10.51
C PHE A 146 -19.93 13.56 -10.04
N ALA A 147 -19.97 12.48 -9.27
CA ALA A 147 -21.20 11.94 -8.73
C ALA A 147 -21.85 12.90 -7.71
N LEU A 148 -21.06 13.51 -6.84
CA LEU A 148 -21.53 14.49 -5.85
C LEU A 148 -22.13 15.73 -6.51
N SER A 149 -21.55 16.20 -7.63
CA SER A 149 -22.05 17.39 -8.34
C SER A 149 -23.35 17.16 -9.08
N ARG A 150 -23.71 15.91 -9.42
CA ARG A 150 -24.87 15.58 -10.28
C ARG A 150 -25.92 14.69 -9.63
N ALA A 151 -25.60 13.97 -8.60
CA ALA A 151 -26.50 12.98 -7.99
C ALA A 151 -26.30 12.85 -6.48
N SER A 152 -25.38 11.95 -6.07
CA SER A 152 -25.18 11.62 -4.65
C SER A 152 -23.88 10.85 -4.44
N TRP A 153 -23.41 10.75 -3.18
CA TRP A 153 -22.28 9.92 -2.83
C TRP A 153 -22.54 8.42 -3.10
N GLN A 154 -23.79 7.97 -2.96
CA GLN A 154 -24.19 6.60 -3.29
C GLN A 154 -23.96 6.29 -4.78
N ALA A 155 -24.26 7.25 -5.67
CA ALA A 155 -23.99 7.10 -7.10
C ALA A 155 -22.48 6.96 -7.38
N GLY A 156 -21.62 7.69 -6.67
CA GLY A 156 -20.17 7.54 -6.75
C GLY A 156 -19.69 6.13 -6.40
N TYR A 157 -20.15 5.61 -5.27
CA TYR A 157 -19.84 4.22 -4.87
C TYR A 157 -20.37 3.18 -5.87
N ARG A 158 -21.61 3.36 -6.41
CA ARG A 158 -22.16 2.47 -7.44
C ARG A 158 -21.31 2.48 -8.71
N SER A 159 -20.87 3.65 -9.15
CA SER A 159 -20.04 3.78 -10.36
C SER A 159 -18.72 3.03 -10.21
N VAL A 160 -18.04 3.17 -9.05
CA VAL A 160 -16.80 2.45 -8.77
C VAL A 160 -17.06 0.95 -8.60
N ALA A 161 -18.14 0.54 -7.95
CA ALA A 161 -18.51 -0.88 -7.83
C ALA A 161 -18.75 -1.52 -9.20
N LEU A 162 -19.49 -0.85 -10.10
CA LEU A 162 -19.73 -1.32 -11.47
C LEU A 162 -18.42 -1.46 -12.26
N LEU A 163 -17.49 -0.50 -12.11
CA LEU A 163 -16.17 -0.60 -12.72
C LEU A 163 -15.40 -1.81 -12.18
N GLN A 164 -15.43 -2.05 -10.86
CA GLN A 164 -14.80 -3.23 -10.26
C GLN A 164 -15.45 -4.54 -10.70
N PHE A 165 -16.79 -4.61 -10.82
CA PHE A 165 -17.45 -5.78 -11.39
C PHE A 165 -17.06 -6.02 -12.84
N SER A 166 -16.88 -4.96 -13.64
CA SER A 166 -16.37 -5.09 -15.02
C SER A 166 -14.95 -5.63 -15.05
N ILE A 167 -14.06 -5.17 -14.15
CA ILE A 167 -12.71 -5.71 -13.99
C ILE A 167 -12.76 -7.18 -13.56
N ALA A 168 -13.62 -7.54 -12.61
CA ALA A 168 -13.81 -8.92 -12.19
C ALA A 168 -14.28 -9.83 -13.35
N ALA A 169 -15.17 -9.35 -14.20
CA ALA A 169 -15.61 -10.06 -15.41
C ALA A 169 -14.44 -10.28 -16.38
N VAL A 170 -13.59 -9.27 -16.59
CA VAL A 170 -12.36 -9.40 -17.40
C VAL A 170 -11.42 -10.43 -16.79
N ILE A 171 -11.19 -10.41 -15.47
CA ILE A 171 -10.35 -11.41 -14.78
C ILE A 171 -10.95 -12.80 -14.95
N LEU A 172 -12.27 -12.97 -14.81
CA LEU A 172 -12.97 -14.24 -14.99
C LEU A 172 -12.76 -14.81 -16.41
N CYS A 173 -12.96 -13.98 -17.44
CA CYS A 173 -12.75 -14.39 -18.84
C CYS A 173 -11.28 -14.73 -19.13
N THR A 174 -10.33 -14.18 -18.38
CA THR A 174 -8.89 -14.35 -18.61
C THR A 174 -8.23 -15.34 -17.64
N LEU A 175 -8.98 -16.07 -16.82
CA LEU A 175 -8.46 -17.11 -15.93
C LEU A 175 -7.52 -18.13 -16.60
N PRO A 176 -7.76 -18.57 -17.87
CA PRO A 176 -6.83 -19.49 -18.53
C PRO A 176 -5.42 -18.94 -18.74
N LEU A 177 -5.23 -17.61 -18.78
CA LEU A 177 -3.92 -16.98 -18.94
C LEU A 177 -2.97 -17.28 -17.77
N TRP A 178 -3.50 -17.50 -16.57
CA TRP A 178 -2.71 -17.81 -15.37
C TRP A 178 -1.99 -19.16 -15.45
N ASN A 179 -2.36 -20.02 -16.39
CA ASN A 179 -1.68 -21.30 -16.60
C ASN A 179 -0.25 -21.15 -17.17
N VAL A 180 0.16 -19.94 -17.57
CA VAL A 180 1.51 -19.66 -18.08
C VAL A 180 2.59 -20.06 -17.07
N HIS A 181 2.36 -19.89 -15.78
CA HIS A 181 3.30 -20.23 -14.70
C HIS A 181 2.86 -21.47 -13.88
N ALA A 182 1.82 -22.19 -14.30
CA ALA A 182 1.22 -23.29 -13.53
C ALA A 182 2.20 -24.38 -13.11
N LYS A 183 3.22 -24.70 -13.95
CA LYS A 183 4.25 -25.70 -13.60
C LYS A 183 5.14 -25.23 -12.45
N GLN A 184 5.52 -23.96 -12.44
CA GLN A 184 6.34 -23.36 -11.39
C GLN A 184 5.53 -23.23 -10.10
N ASP A 185 4.29 -22.77 -10.18
CA ASP A 185 3.37 -22.68 -9.04
C ASP A 185 3.10 -24.06 -8.42
N ALA A 186 2.89 -25.09 -9.24
CA ALA A 186 2.70 -26.46 -8.76
C ALA A 186 3.96 -27.03 -8.08
N ALA A 187 5.15 -26.66 -8.51
CA ALA A 187 6.40 -27.06 -7.84
C ALA A 187 6.56 -26.38 -6.48
N LEU A 188 6.19 -25.11 -6.37
CA LEU A 188 6.22 -24.35 -5.12
C LEU A 188 5.14 -24.82 -4.13
N SER A 189 3.93 -25.11 -4.61
CA SER A 189 2.81 -25.56 -3.77
C SER A 189 2.98 -26.97 -3.18
N LYS A 190 3.89 -27.80 -3.74
CA LYS A 190 4.21 -29.12 -3.15
C LYS A 190 5.00 -29.01 -1.85
N LYS A 191 5.69 -27.88 -1.60
CA LYS A 191 6.35 -27.65 -0.32
C LYS A 191 5.30 -27.17 0.69
N ALA A 192 5.36 -27.75 1.89
CA ALA A 192 4.42 -27.38 2.95
C ALA A 192 4.60 -25.87 3.29
N SER A 193 3.48 -25.15 3.41
CA SER A 193 3.49 -23.78 3.88
C SER A 193 4.12 -23.68 5.26
N VAL A 194 5.07 -22.79 5.43
CA VAL A 194 5.73 -22.53 6.71
C VAL A 194 4.77 -21.88 7.70
N GLY A 195 3.72 -21.24 7.22
CA GLY A 195 2.74 -20.50 8.00
C GLY A 195 3.33 -19.31 8.77
N ILE A 196 2.50 -18.60 9.52
CA ILE A 196 2.90 -17.36 10.22
C ILE A 196 4.02 -17.63 11.23
N VAL A 197 3.83 -18.60 12.11
CA VAL A 197 4.81 -18.88 13.20
C VAL A 197 6.14 -19.37 12.64
N GLY A 198 6.11 -20.20 11.61
CA GLY A 198 7.33 -20.68 10.95
C GLY A 198 8.08 -19.54 10.25
N SER A 199 7.36 -18.65 9.56
CA SER A 199 7.96 -17.48 8.90
C SER A 199 8.65 -16.54 9.89
N LEU A 200 8.08 -16.30 11.06
CA LEU A 200 8.69 -15.48 12.11
C LEU A 200 9.98 -16.07 12.70
N LYS A 201 10.16 -17.40 12.60
CA LYS A 201 11.39 -18.09 13.03
C LYS A 201 12.51 -18.03 11.99
N ILE A 202 12.22 -17.65 10.75
CA ILE A 202 13.23 -17.49 9.70
C ILE A 202 14.13 -16.30 10.05
N ARG A 203 15.43 -16.53 10.12
CA ARG A 203 16.41 -15.49 10.46
C ARG A 203 16.37 -14.35 9.43
N GLY A 204 16.25 -13.12 9.91
CA GLY A 204 16.15 -11.92 9.09
C GLY A 204 14.72 -11.47 8.76
N VAL A 205 13.68 -12.29 8.97
CA VAL A 205 12.30 -11.91 8.71
C VAL A 205 11.82 -10.83 9.68
N LEU A 206 12.12 -10.97 10.99
CA LEU A 206 11.68 -9.95 11.96
C LEU A 206 12.23 -8.55 11.66
N PRO A 207 13.54 -8.34 11.41
CA PRO A 207 14.04 -7.05 10.93
C PRO A 207 13.38 -6.57 9.64
N LEU A 208 13.10 -7.46 8.68
CA LEU A 208 12.37 -7.12 7.46
C LEU A 208 10.99 -6.54 7.76
N LEU A 209 10.21 -7.19 8.64
CA LEU A 209 8.88 -6.75 9.03
C LEU A 209 8.91 -5.40 9.76
N LEU A 210 9.87 -5.21 10.68
CA LEU A 210 10.04 -3.95 11.39
C LEU A 210 10.43 -2.82 10.44
N GLY A 211 11.36 -3.06 9.51
CA GLY A 211 11.75 -2.09 8.49
C GLY A 211 10.57 -1.70 7.60
N PHE A 212 9.77 -2.68 7.17
CA PHE A 212 8.62 -2.44 6.32
C PHE A 212 7.48 -1.71 7.06
N CYS A 213 7.21 -2.09 8.31
CA CYS A 213 6.29 -1.37 9.20
C CYS A 213 6.70 0.10 9.35
N CYS A 214 7.99 0.37 9.61
CA CYS A 214 8.51 1.73 9.74
C CYS A 214 8.36 2.52 8.44
N TYR A 215 8.58 1.90 7.28
CA TYR A 215 8.34 2.52 5.99
C TYR A 215 6.86 2.96 5.86
N CYS A 216 5.92 2.04 6.07
CA CYS A 216 4.50 2.35 5.95
C CYS A 216 4.03 3.38 6.99
N SER A 217 4.64 3.38 8.17
CA SER A 217 4.40 4.38 9.22
C SER A 217 4.79 5.79 8.77
N LEU A 218 5.99 5.95 8.23
CA LEU A 218 6.45 7.26 7.79
C LEU A 218 5.67 7.77 6.57
N GLU A 219 5.41 6.91 5.57
CA GLU A 219 4.66 7.26 4.37
C GLU A 219 3.26 7.74 4.73
N SER A 220 2.50 6.96 5.51
CA SER A 220 1.13 7.29 5.92
C SER A 220 1.07 8.55 6.79
N THR A 221 2.07 8.75 7.66
CA THR A 221 2.14 9.96 8.48
C THR A 221 2.39 11.20 7.62
N CYS A 222 3.30 11.13 6.64
CA CYS A 222 3.51 12.21 5.68
C CYS A 222 2.24 12.51 4.90
N MET A 223 1.57 11.48 4.37
CA MET A 223 0.33 11.64 3.60
C MET A 223 -0.75 12.38 4.39
N LEU A 224 -0.89 12.09 5.67
CA LEU A 224 -1.95 12.68 6.49
C LEU A 224 -1.58 14.07 7.04
N TRP A 225 -0.32 14.28 7.43
CA TRP A 225 0.04 15.45 8.24
C TRP A 225 0.82 16.54 7.51
N SER A 226 1.27 16.32 6.25
CA SER A 226 2.07 17.30 5.50
C SER A 226 1.34 18.63 5.30
N ALA A 227 0.05 18.64 4.94
CA ALA A 227 -0.72 19.87 4.80
C ALA A 227 -0.80 20.64 6.12
N SER A 228 -1.13 19.96 7.22
CA SER A 228 -1.22 20.57 8.56
C SER A 228 0.14 21.13 9.01
N PHE A 229 1.24 20.42 8.72
CA PHE A 229 2.59 20.89 8.97
C PHE A 229 2.89 22.18 8.20
N LEU A 230 2.61 22.22 6.91
CA LEU A 230 2.87 23.39 6.05
C LEU A 230 2.08 24.62 6.53
N ILE A 231 0.80 24.45 6.86
CA ILE A 231 -0.04 25.54 7.40
C ILE A 231 0.56 26.07 8.72
N ALA A 232 0.79 25.16 9.67
CA ALA A 232 1.17 25.56 11.03
C ALA A 232 2.60 26.08 11.17
N THR A 233 3.53 25.61 10.32
CA THR A 233 4.97 25.92 10.48
C THR A 233 5.53 26.86 9.44
N ARG A 234 4.85 26.99 8.29
CA ARG A 234 5.30 27.80 7.15
C ARG A 234 4.30 28.89 6.76
N GLY A 235 3.14 28.93 7.38
CA GLY A 235 2.11 29.93 7.07
C GLY A 235 1.48 29.78 5.69
N VAL A 236 1.63 28.60 5.06
CA VAL A 236 1.04 28.30 3.74
C VAL A 236 -0.48 28.36 3.84
N SER A 237 -1.16 28.94 2.84
CA SER A 237 -2.62 28.94 2.85
C SER A 237 -3.20 27.50 2.77
N PRO A 238 -4.37 27.26 3.35
CA PRO A 238 -4.99 25.93 3.37
C PRO A 238 -5.16 25.34 1.95
N GLU A 239 -5.52 26.17 0.96
CA GLU A 239 -5.72 25.77 -0.43
C GLU A 239 -4.39 25.30 -1.07
N ARG A 240 -3.31 26.05 -0.85
CA ARG A 240 -1.98 25.68 -1.34
C ARG A 240 -1.46 24.44 -0.64
N ALA A 241 -1.61 24.35 0.68
CA ALA A 241 -1.16 23.20 1.46
C ALA A 241 -1.91 21.92 1.02
N ALA A 242 -3.20 21.98 0.74
CA ALA A 242 -3.97 20.84 0.24
C ALA A 242 -3.53 20.44 -1.18
N ALA A 243 -3.26 21.42 -2.06
CA ALA A 243 -2.74 21.15 -3.41
C ALA A 243 -1.39 20.43 -3.35
N PHE A 244 -0.49 20.84 -2.44
CA PHE A 244 0.82 20.21 -2.31
C PHE A 244 0.80 18.86 -1.60
N ALA A 245 -0.15 18.61 -0.69
CA ALA A 245 -0.40 17.26 -0.18
C ALA A 245 -0.81 16.31 -1.32
N SER A 246 -1.59 16.80 -2.29
CA SER A 246 -1.90 16.04 -3.50
C SER A 246 -0.67 15.76 -4.36
N LEU A 247 0.30 16.68 -4.41
CA LEU A 247 1.55 16.50 -5.13
C LEU A 247 2.44 15.39 -4.52
N PHE A 248 2.31 15.11 -3.23
CA PHE A 248 2.98 13.94 -2.61
C PHE A 248 2.53 12.64 -3.31
N PHE A 249 1.23 12.46 -3.52
CA PHE A 249 0.68 11.30 -4.21
C PHE A 249 1.13 11.23 -5.68
N ILE A 250 1.13 12.37 -6.36
CA ILE A 250 1.63 12.47 -7.75
C ILE A 250 3.11 12.14 -7.77
N GLY A 251 3.92 12.70 -6.87
CA GLY A 251 5.34 12.41 -6.72
C GLY A 251 5.61 10.93 -6.46
N SER A 252 4.85 10.31 -5.57
CA SER A 252 4.95 8.88 -5.28
C SER A 252 4.57 8.02 -6.51
N THR A 253 3.49 8.35 -7.21
CA THR A 253 3.03 7.59 -8.39
C THR A 253 4.01 7.74 -9.57
N VAL A 254 4.41 8.97 -9.90
CA VAL A 254 5.41 9.25 -10.94
C VAL A 254 6.76 8.64 -10.56
N GLY A 255 7.15 8.76 -9.29
CA GLY A 255 8.36 8.16 -8.77
C GLY A 255 8.36 6.63 -8.92
N ARG A 256 7.24 5.94 -8.70
CA ARG A 256 7.09 4.49 -8.93
C ARG A 256 7.24 4.13 -10.41
N PHE A 257 6.70 4.96 -11.30
CA PHE A 257 6.87 4.77 -12.73
C PHE A 257 8.35 4.90 -13.14
N LEU A 258 9.03 5.97 -12.70
CA LEU A 258 10.45 6.21 -12.98
C LEU A 258 11.34 5.13 -12.33
N ALA A 259 11.06 4.75 -11.08
CA ALA A 259 11.74 3.66 -10.40
C ALA A 259 11.68 2.36 -11.21
N GLY A 260 10.52 2.04 -11.80
CA GLY A 260 10.37 0.88 -12.67
C GLY A 260 11.31 0.89 -13.89
N ILE A 261 11.67 2.05 -14.42
CA ILE A 261 12.59 2.15 -15.56
C ILE A 261 14.02 1.75 -15.17
N ILE A 262 14.46 2.12 -13.96
CA ILE A 262 15.85 1.97 -13.52
C ILE A 262 16.07 0.75 -12.61
N SER A 263 15.02 0.23 -11.95
CA SER A 263 15.12 -0.81 -10.92
C SER A 263 15.81 -2.09 -11.38
N ASN A 264 15.56 -2.53 -12.62
CA ASN A 264 16.20 -3.74 -13.17
C ASN A 264 17.72 -3.63 -13.33
N ARG A 265 18.25 -2.40 -13.45
CA ARG A 265 19.70 -2.17 -13.62
C ARG A 265 20.40 -2.00 -12.27
N LEU A 266 19.71 -1.41 -11.30
CA LEU A 266 20.30 -1.00 -10.02
C LEU A 266 20.10 -2.03 -8.89
N GLY A 267 19.07 -2.86 -9.00
CA GLY A 267 18.70 -3.87 -8.00
C GLY A 267 18.02 -3.29 -6.76
N ASP A 268 17.28 -4.16 -6.05
CA ASP A 268 16.37 -3.76 -4.98
C ASP A 268 17.06 -3.06 -3.81
N ARG A 269 18.20 -3.58 -3.34
CA ARG A 269 18.93 -2.99 -2.20
C ARG A 269 19.41 -1.56 -2.51
N PHE A 270 19.90 -1.33 -3.73
CA PHE A 270 20.32 0.02 -4.15
C PHE A 270 19.12 0.97 -4.27
N MET A 271 18.01 0.49 -4.82
CA MET A 271 16.76 1.28 -4.94
C MET A 271 16.24 1.72 -3.58
N ILE A 272 16.28 0.85 -2.57
CA ILE A 272 15.92 1.19 -1.18
C ILE A 272 16.84 2.30 -0.63
N ARG A 273 18.16 2.16 -0.80
CA ARG A 273 19.13 3.17 -0.35
C ARG A 273 18.95 4.51 -1.06
N LEU A 274 18.75 4.48 -2.39
CA LEU A 274 18.49 5.67 -3.20
C LEU A 274 17.22 6.38 -2.74
N GLY A 275 16.13 5.64 -2.59
CA GLY A 275 14.87 6.18 -2.09
C GLY A 275 15.02 6.78 -0.70
N THR A 276 15.73 6.12 0.19
CA THR A 276 16.01 6.63 1.54
C THR A 276 16.84 7.92 1.48
N GLY A 277 17.87 8.00 0.63
CA GLY A 277 18.67 9.23 0.44
C GLY A 277 17.81 10.40 -0.05
N ILE A 278 16.95 10.16 -1.05
CA ILE A 278 16.02 11.18 -1.57
C ILE A 278 15.02 11.60 -0.47
N LEU A 279 14.49 10.65 0.30
CA LEU A 279 13.60 10.93 1.44
C LEU A 279 14.29 11.86 2.45
N TYR A 280 15.53 11.57 2.83
CA TYR A 280 16.27 12.43 3.77
C TYR A 280 16.61 13.80 3.19
N LEU A 281 16.84 13.92 1.89
CA LEU A 281 16.95 15.23 1.23
C LEU A 281 15.66 16.05 1.43
N GLY A 282 14.49 15.44 1.21
CA GLY A 282 13.20 16.08 1.45
C GLY A 282 12.98 16.46 2.92
N VAL A 283 13.34 15.56 3.86
CA VAL A 283 13.32 15.87 5.30
C VAL A 283 14.21 17.06 5.63
N GLY A 284 15.41 17.12 5.05
CA GLY A 284 16.34 18.25 5.20
C GLY A 284 15.71 19.58 4.75
N LEU A 285 15.02 19.60 3.62
CA LEU A 285 14.30 20.79 3.13
C LEU A 285 13.20 21.23 4.10
N LEU A 286 12.51 20.28 4.76
CA LEU A 286 11.50 20.62 5.77
C LEU A 286 12.12 21.16 7.07
N LEU A 287 13.31 20.71 7.46
CA LEU A 287 14.00 21.15 8.69
C LEU A 287 14.63 22.52 8.58
N LEU A 288 15.09 22.93 7.39
CA LEU A 288 15.76 24.20 7.18
C LEU A 288 14.79 25.37 7.38
N LYS A 289 15.01 26.13 8.47
CA LYS A 289 14.29 27.35 8.78
C LYS A 289 14.86 28.50 7.94
N GLY A 290 13.99 29.43 7.50
CA GLY A 290 14.41 30.59 6.70
C GLY A 290 14.43 30.38 5.19
N LEU A 291 14.17 29.17 4.69
CA LEU A 291 13.91 28.93 3.28
C LEU A 291 12.50 29.43 2.90
N PRO A 292 12.31 29.89 1.65
CA PRO A 292 10.98 30.23 1.14
C PRO A 292 10.02 29.04 1.26
N GLU A 293 8.72 29.34 1.30
CA GLU A 293 7.69 28.27 1.47
C GLU A 293 7.76 27.20 0.37
N GLU A 294 8.18 27.58 -0.85
CA GLU A 294 8.38 26.69 -2.00
C GLU A 294 9.37 25.55 -1.69
N ALA A 295 10.38 25.82 -0.87
CA ALA A 295 11.35 24.79 -0.47
C ALA A 295 10.73 23.74 0.43
N ALA A 296 9.83 24.14 1.35
CA ALA A 296 9.09 23.18 2.18
C ALA A 296 8.07 22.40 1.34
N LEU A 297 7.41 23.06 0.39
CA LEU A 297 6.51 22.43 -0.56
C LEU A 297 7.27 21.39 -1.41
N ALA A 298 8.42 21.77 -1.96
CA ALA A 298 9.30 20.85 -2.68
C ALA A 298 9.77 19.69 -1.79
N GLY A 299 10.06 19.95 -0.50
CA GLY A 299 10.43 18.92 0.47
C GLY A 299 9.40 17.80 0.59
N CYS A 300 8.11 18.14 0.63
CA CYS A 300 7.03 17.12 0.65
C CYS A 300 7.00 16.27 -0.61
N VAL A 301 7.19 16.88 -1.79
CA VAL A 301 7.24 16.16 -3.08
C VAL A 301 8.46 15.24 -3.13
N VAL A 302 9.63 15.73 -2.67
CA VAL A 302 10.89 14.97 -2.64
C VAL A 302 10.77 13.77 -1.67
N ILE A 303 10.09 13.92 -0.53
CA ILE A 303 9.81 12.78 0.35
C ILE A 303 8.96 11.73 -0.39
N GLY A 304 7.91 12.15 -1.10
CA GLY A 304 7.07 11.24 -1.91
C GLY A 304 7.86 10.51 -2.98
N LEU A 305 8.74 11.22 -3.72
CA LEU A 305 9.65 10.61 -4.70
C LEU A 305 10.61 9.61 -4.03
N GLY A 306 11.12 9.92 -2.83
CA GLY A 306 11.98 9.03 -2.06
C GLY A 306 11.27 7.76 -1.59
N CYS A 307 10.01 7.87 -1.19
CA CYS A 307 9.17 6.72 -0.81
C CYS A 307 8.92 5.78 -1.99
N ALA A 308 8.81 6.30 -3.20
CA ALA A 308 8.36 5.57 -4.38
C ALA A 308 9.09 4.24 -4.67
N PRO A 309 10.43 4.15 -4.67
CA PRO A 309 11.14 2.90 -4.97
C PRO A 309 11.20 1.94 -3.79
N ILE A 310 10.97 2.38 -2.54
CA ILE A 310 11.26 1.59 -1.34
C ILE A 310 10.30 0.42 -1.21
N TYR A 311 9.00 0.67 -1.21
CA TYR A 311 7.96 -0.36 -1.03
C TYR A 311 8.08 -1.50 -2.06
N PRO A 312 8.09 -1.21 -3.38
CA PRO A 312 8.17 -2.26 -4.39
C PRO A 312 9.46 -3.08 -4.29
N SER A 313 10.59 -2.43 -3.95
CA SER A 313 11.89 -3.10 -3.85
C SER A 313 11.96 -4.04 -2.63
N ILE A 314 11.36 -3.66 -1.50
CA ILE A 314 11.31 -4.55 -0.32
C ILE A 314 10.54 -5.83 -0.65
N ILE A 315 9.37 -5.70 -1.28
CA ILE A 315 8.53 -6.85 -1.63
C ILE A 315 9.20 -7.73 -2.69
N HIS A 316 9.73 -7.12 -3.76
CA HIS A 316 10.40 -7.85 -4.83
C HIS A 316 11.63 -8.62 -4.35
N ALA A 317 12.38 -8.07 -3.37
CA ALA A 317 13.54 -8.72 -2.79
C ALA A 317 13.22 -9.92 -1.89
N THR A 318 11.96 -10.09 -1.44
CA THR A 318 11.59 -11.10 -0.44
C THR A 318 11.86 -12.54 -0.91
N PRO A 319 11.42 -13.00 -2.10
CA PRO A 319 11.69 -14.36 -2.56
C PRO A 319 13.18 -14.66 -2.72
N ALA A 320 13.95 -13.69 -3.20
CA ALA A 320 15.40 -13.86 -3.41
C ALA A 320 16.18 -13.99 -2.09
N ASN A 321 15.74 -13.32 -1.02
CA ASN A 321 16.41 -13.32 0.27
C ASN A 321 15.96 -14.46 1.21
N PHE A 322 14.70 -14.90 1.13
CA PHE A 322 14.13 -15.83 2.11
C PHE A 322 13.63 -17.15 1.50
N GLY A 323 13.78 -17.30 0.19
CA GLY A 323 13.34 -18.46 -0.59
C GLY A 323 11.94 -18.29 -1.17
N PRO A 324 11.76 -18.68 -2.45
CA PRO A 324 10.47 -18.55 -3.14
C PRO A 324 9.36 -19.37 -2.48
N GLU A 325 9.69 -20.49 -1.84
CA GLU A 325 8.74 -21.34 -1.11
C GLU A 325 8.15 -20.68 0.13
N ASN A 326 8.88 -19.74 0.76
CA ASN A 326 8.46 -19.04 1.97
C ASN A 326 7.82 -17.67 1.66
N SER A 327 7.99 -17.20 0.42
CA SER A 327 7.69 -15.80 0.07
C SER A 327 6.22 -15.43 0.26
N GLN A 328 5.27 -16.32 -0.05
CA GLN A 328 3.84 -16.03 0.12
C GLN A 328 3.49 -15.78 1.59
N ALA A 329 3.99 -16.61 2.50
CA ALA A 329 3.75 -16.47 3.93
C ALA A 329 4.41 -15.21 4.49
N ILE A 330 5.66 -14.92 4.08
CA ILE A 330 6.41 -13.73 4.52
C ILE A 330 5.74 -12.47 3.99
N ILE A 331 5.37 -12.40 2.71
CA ILE A 331 4.69 -11.23 2.12
C ILE A 331 3.32 -11.01 2.78
N GLY A 332 2.59 -12.07 3.11
CA GLY A 332 1.35 -11.95 3.87
C GLY A 332 1.55 -11.24 5.22
N ILE A 333 2.61 -11.61 5.97
CA ILE A 333 2.94 -10.95 7.24
C ILE A 333 3.51 -9.53 7.01
N GLN A 334 4.27 -9.30 5.93
CA GLN A 334 4.73 -7.96 5.56
C GLN A 334 3.54 -7.02 5.33
N MET A 335 2.53 -7.45 4.56
CA MET A 335 1.30 -6.66 4.34
C MET A 335 0.60 -6.37 5.68
N ALA A 336 0.43 -7.37 6.53
CA ALA A 336 -0.15 -7.17 7.86
C ALA A 336 0.66 -6.14 8.68
N SER A 337 1.99 -6.22 8.69
CA SER A 337 2.85 -5.25 9.39
C SER A 337 2.77 -3.84 8.79
N ALA A 338 2.61 -3.74 7.47
CA ALA A 338 2.37 -2.47 6.76
C ALA A 338 1.08 -1.80 7.26
N TYR A 339 -0.02 -2.54 7.30
CA TYR A 339 -1.31 -2.02 7.77
C TYR A 339 -1.29 -1.65 9.26
N VAL A 340 -0.54 -2.38 10.10
CA VAL A 340 -0.32 -1.98 11.50
C VAL A 340 0.40 -0.62 11.55
N GLY A 341 1.49 -0.46 10.79
CA GLY A 341 2.26 0.79 10.75
C GLY A 341 1.43 1.97 10.25
N SER A 342 0.76 1.80 9.09
CA SER A 342 -0.04 2.84 8.46
C SER A 342 -1.27 3.25 9.28
N THR A 343 -1.81 2.34 10.09
CA THR A 343 -2.99 2.61 10.92
C THR A 343 -2.63 3.28 12.26
N LEU A 344 -1.53 2.88 12.89
CA LEU A 344 -1.17 3.33 14.23
C LEU A 344 -0.26 4.56 14.26
N ALA A 345 0.65 4.70 13.28
CA ALA A 345 1.65 5.77 13.34
C ALA A 345 1.08 7.18 13.12
N PRO A 346 0.13 7.44 12.19
CA PRO A 346 -0.43 8.77 12.04
C PRO A 346 -1.21 9.28 13.26
N PRO A 347 -2.08 8.50 13.94
CA PRO A 347 -2.68 8.90 15.21
C PRO A 347 -1.66 9.11 16.33
N LEU A 348 -0.63 8.26 16.41
CA LEU A 348 0.47 8.43 17.37
C LEU A 348 1.18 9.78 17.18
N PHE A 349 1.49 10.12 15.93
CA PHE A 349 2.05 11.44 15.61
C PHE A 349 1.08 12.56 16.00
N GLY A 350 -0.22 12.41 15.72
CA GLY A 350 -1.24 13.39 16.12
C GLY A 350 -1.25 13.64 17.65
N PHE A 351 -1.15 12.57 18.43
CA PHE A 351 -1.06 12.67 19.89
C PHE A 351 0.23 13.37 20.34
N LEU A 352 1.37 13.03 19.77
CA LEU A 352 2.65 13.65 20.08
C LEU A 352 2.69 15.12 19.66
N SER A 353 2.23 15.43 18.45
CA SER A 353 2.23 16.79 17.91
C SER A 353 1.28 17.73 18.67
N GLY A 354 0.21 17.19 19.24
CA GLY A 354 -0.68 17.95 20.13
C GLY A 354 0.02 18.45 21.42
N LYS A 355 1.08 17.77 21.86
CA LYS A 355 1.88 18.17 23.04
C LYS A 355 3.12 18.99 22.68
N VAL A 356 3.78 18.69 21.58
CA VAL A 356 5.09 19.25 21.21
C VAL A 356 4.98 20.26 20.07
N GLY A 357 4.00 20.08 19.17
CA GLY A 357 3.79 20.89 17.98
C GLY A 357 4.05 20.14 16.69
N LEU A 358 3.43 20.62 15.60
CA LEU A 358 3.54 20.00 14.27
C LEU A 358 4.95 20.05 13.66
N TRP A 359 5.83 20.93 14.17
CA TRP A 359 7.24 21.00 13.73
C TRP A 359 8.01 19.69 13.94
N LEU A 360 7.47 18.78 14.76
CA LEU A 360 8.03 17.45 14.99
C LEU A 360 7.99 16.53 13.76
N LEU A 361 7.14 16.83 12.75
CA LEU A 361 6.92 15.93 11.60
C LEU A 361 8.20 15.49 10.89
N PRO A 362 9.13 16.38 10.49
CA PRO A 362 10.35 15.96 9.81
C PRO A 362 11.24 15.03 10.66
N LEU A 363 11.31 15.29 11.97
CA LEU A 363 12.09 14.45 12.90
C LEU A 363 11.45 13.07 13.11
N TYR A 364 10.13 13.03 13.20
CA TYR A 364 9.37 11.78 13.28
C TYR A 364 9.60 10.91 12.03
N VAL A 365 9.49 11.50 10.86
CA VAL A 365 9.77 10.84 9.57
C VAL A 365 11.22 10.37 9.50
N ALA A 366 12.18 11.20 9.91
CA ALA A 366 13.59 10.83 9.95
C ALA A 366 13.86 9.66 10.91
N ALA A 367 13.25 9.64 12.10
CA ALA A 367 13.41 8.56 13.06
C ALA A 367 12.91 7.21 12.49
N PHE A 368 11.70 7.19 11.91
CA PHE A 368 11.17 6.00 11.25
C PHE A 368 12.01 5.58 10.04
N GLY A 369 12.48 6.54 9.24
CA GLY A 369 13.37 6.30 8.10
C GLY A 369 14.70 5.68 8.52
N LEU A 370 15.28 6.12 9.65
CA LEU A 370 16.51 5.55 10.19
C LEU A 370 16.30 4.10 10.66
N VAL A 371 15.26 3.85 11.45
CA VAL A 371 14.93 2.49 11.88
C VAL A 371 14.65 1.60 10.68
N MET A 372 13.91 2.09 9.69
CA MET A 372 13.62 1.38 8.44
C MET A 372 14.91 0.91 7.76
N ILE A 373 15.84 1.83 7.46
CA ILE A 373 17.04 1.46 6.69
C ILE A 373 17.95 0.53 7.49
N LEU A 374 18.12 0.76 8.80
CA LEU A 374 18.92 -0.10 9.66
C LEU A 374 18.35 -1.53 9.73
N MET A 375 17.04 -1.66 9.87
CA MET A 375 16.39 -2.96 9.95
C MET A 375 16.42 -3.70 8.61
N LEU A 376 16.22 -3.02 7.49
CA LEU A 376 16.29 -3.62 6.15
C LEU A 376 17.72 -4.07 5.81
N GLU A 377 18.72 -3.25 6.09
CA GLU A 377 20.12 -3.63 5.88
C GLU A 377 20.48 -4.87 6.70
N ARG A 378 20.08 -4.88 7.99
CA ARG A 378 20.29 -6.06 8.87
C ARG A 378 19.57 -7.29 8.35
N ALA A 379 18.35 -7.15 7.84
CA ALA A 379 17.57 -8.26 7.26
C ALA A 379 18.32 -8.89 6.08
N PHE A 380 18.79 -8.07 5.15
CA PHE A 380 19.50 -8.53 3.94
C PHE A 380 20.88 -9.14 4.26
N GLU A 381 21.59 -8.63 5.26
CA GLU A 381 22.86 -9.23 5.71
C GLU A 381 22.65 -10.61 6.32
N ILE A 382 21.67 -10.74 7.23
CA ILE A 382 21.35 -12.04 7.83
C ILE A 382 20.91 -13.06 6.78
N ALA A 383 20.08 -12.62 5.79
CA ALA A 383 19.64 -13.49 4.70
C ALA A 383 20.82 -13.98 3.84
N LYS A 384 21.75 -13.09 3.50
CA LYS A 384 22.98 -13.41 2.74
C LYS A 384 23.86 -14.44 3.46
N ASP A 385 24.07 -14.25 4.77
CA ASP A 385 24.87 -15.17 5.57
C ASP A 385 24.22 -16.54 5.72
N SER A 386 22.89 -16.56 5.86
CA SER A 386 22.11 -17.81 5.91
C SER A 386 22.17 -18.58 4.59
N PHE A 387 22.20 -17.88 3.44
CA PHE A 387 22.35 -18.51 2.12
C PHE A 387 23.75 -19.11 1.94
N LYS A 388 24.80 -18.38 2.32
CA LYS A 388 26.18 -18.88 2.27
C LYS A 388 26.37 -20.13 3.11
N ALA A 389 25.79 -20.17 4.31
CA ALA A 389 25.87 -21.33 5.19
C ALA A 389 25.22 -22.59 4.59
N ARG A 390 24.10 -22.42 3.83
CA ARG A 390 23.41 -23.53 3.15
C ARG A 390 24.14 -24.04 1.90
N THR A 391 24.97 -23.23 1.26
CA THR A 391 25.75 -23.64 0.07
C THR A 391 27.08 -24.31 0.44
N LEU A 392 27.51 -24.20 1.69
CA LEU A 392 28.75 -24.81 2.23
C LEU A 392 28.49 -26.12 3.03
N SER A 393 27.20 -26.43 3.28
CA SER A 393 26.75 -27.69 3.91
C SER A 393 26.21 -28.65 2.84
#